data_48d609e26639f5da502a1cd78bc9d5f3
#
_entry.id   48d609e26639f5da502a1cd78bc9d5f3
#
_cell.length_a   1.000
_cell.length_b   1.000
_cell.length_c   1.000
_cell.angle_alpha   90.00
_cell.angle_beta   90.00
_cell.angle_gamma   90.00
#
_symmetry.space_group_name_H-M   'P 1'
#
loop_
_entity.id
_entity.type
_entity.pdbx_description
1 polymer ?
#
loop_
_entity_poly.entity_id
_entity_poly.type
_entity_poly.pdbx_seq_one_letter_code
_entity_poly.pdbx_strand_id
1 'polypeptide(L)'
;MSEWQTFCLKDLGKIVGGATPSTNNPKNYGNKIAWITPKDLSTLQGRYIKKGSRSISRLGFKSCSCVLLPKHAILFSSRAPIGYVAIAKKRLCTNQGFKSIIPNKKIYFEFLYYLLKYHKDNISNIGGGTTFKEVSGATLGLFKVKIPPTYYEQQKIARTLSILDQKIENNHKINELLHKILELLYEQYFVRFDFLDENNKPYQTSGGKMKFSKELNRLIPNDFEVKTLGELITWISGSQPPKSCHIYEHKEGYIRFIQNRDYSSNDYITYIPISKNNKICYQYDIMIDKYGEAGVVRFGLQGAYNVALSKISVLNQSMQEYIRSYLNSKPIKKYLSNACMASTRSSLNENHIYSLMLPIPPINLLQKYEKIAKNIITAIIKNNQSTQTLTALRDFLLPLLLTQQVKPQ
;
A
#
# COMPACT_ATOMS: atom_id res chain seq x y z
N MET A 1 1.91 13.98 -39.25
CA MET A 1 2.27 13.88 -37.82
C MET A 1 3.44 14.78 -37.60
N SER A 2 3.38 15.67 -36.59
CA SER A 2 4.54 16.43 -36.21
C SER A 2 5.61 15.48 -35.69
N GLU A 3 6.79 15.51 -36.25
CA GLU A 3 7.89 14.61 -35.87
C GLU A 3 8.39 14.97 -34.48
N TRP A 4 8.49 13.98 -33.62
CA TRP A 4 9.00 14.17 -32.25
C TRP A 4 10.48 14.53 -32.31
N GLN A 5 10.87 15.50 -31.50
CA GLN A 5 12.22 15.99 -31.43
C GLN A 5 13.02 15.33 -30.32
N THR A 6 14.31 15.07 -30.59
CA THR A 6 15.23 14.48 -29.61
C THR A 6 15.93 15.57 -28.80
N PHE A 7 15.87 15.44 -27.47
CA PHE A 7 16.55 16.32 -26.52
C PHE A 7 17.34 15.52 -25.50
N CYS A 8 18.39 16.10 -24.94
CA CYS A 8 18.97 15.64 -23.70
C CYS A 8 18.13 16.15 -22.52
N LEU A 9 18.05 15.40 -21.41
CA LEU A 9 17.27 15.84 -20.25
C LEU A 9 17.75 17.19 -19.68
N LYS A 10 19.05 17.52 -19.78
CA LYS A 10 19.59 18.83 -19.41
C LYS A 10 19.01 20.00 -20.21
N ASP A 11 18.56 19.75 -21.45
CA ASP A 11 17.96 20.76 -22.33
C ASP A 11 16.48 21.02 -22.00
N LEU A 12 15.86 20.12 -21.21
CA LEU A 12 14.46 20.17 -20.80
C LEU A 12 14.28 20.69 -19.35
N GLY A 13 15.37 20.76 -18.58
CA GLY A 13 15.31 21.28 -17.22
C GLY A 13 16.65 21.28 -16.50
N LYS A 14 16.70 21.99 -15.38
CA LYS A 14 17.89 22.04 -14.53
C LYS A 14 17.93 20.78 -13.66
N ILE A 15 19.01 20.01 -13.76
CA ILE A 15 19.24 18.84 -12.92
C ILE A 15 19.93 19.27 -11.62
N VAL A 16 19.37 18.85 -10.49
CA VAL A 16 19.79 19.28 -9.16
C VAL A 16 19.96 18.05 -8.25
N GLY A 17 21.10 17.94 -7.60
CA GLY A 17 21.34 16.97 -6.55
C GLY A 17 20.71 17.39 -5.22
N GLY A 18 20.40 16.42 -4.37
CA GLY A 18 20.04 16.67 -2.99
C GLY A 18 21.23 16.54 -2.03
N ALA A 19 21.02 16.89 -0.75
CA ALA A 19 22.04 16.76 0.29
C ALA A 19 21.41 16.37 1.63
N THR A 20 22.25 15.85 2.54
CA THR A 20 21.87 15.46 3.90
C THR A 20 22.56 16.34 4.90
N PRO A 21 21.84 17.09 5.75
CA PRO A 21 22.43 17.77 6.90
C PRO A 21 23.04 16.75 7.86
N SER A 22 24.11 17.14 8.58
CA SER A 22 24.73 16.26 9.57
C SER A 22 23.70 15.74 10.58
N THR A 23 23.67 14.43 10.78
CA THR A 23 22.79 13.76 11.76
C THR A 23 23.29 13.92 13.19
N ASN A 24 24.57 14.28 13.39
CA ASN A 24 25.15 14.49 14.70
C ASN A 24 24.62 15.76 15.40
N ASN A 25 24.00 16.67 14.65
CA ASN A 25 23.36 17.85 15.22
C ASN A 25 21.83 17.74 15.09
N PRO A 26 21.09 17.37 16.15
CA PRO A 26 19.63 17.25 16.13
C PRO A 26 18.92 18.55 15.73
N LYS A 27 19.52 19.73 15.94
CA LYS A 27 18.98 21.03 15.56
C LYS A 27 18.85 21.23 14.05
N ASN A 28 19.54 20.39 13.25
CA ASN A 28 19.42 20.38 11.79
C ASN A 28 18.07 19.83 11.32
N TYR A 29 17.38 19.08 12.18
CA TYR A 29 16.10 18.45 11.89
C TYR A 29 14.96 19.19 12.59
N GLY A 30 13.75 19.10 12.03
CA GLY A 30 12.59 19.79 12.56
C GLY A 30 11.44 19.77 11.55
N ASN A 31 10.44 20.63 11.70
CA ASN A 31 9.20 20.59 10.93
C ASN A 31 9.04 21.73 9.88
N LYS A 32 10.12 22.44 9.54
CA LYS A 32 10.03 23.66 8.69
C LYS A 32 10.07 23.38 7.19
N ILE A 33 10.98 22.52 6.74
CA ILE A 33 11.21 22.23 5.32
C ILE A 33 11.06 20.72 5.11
N ALA A 34 10.13 20.31 4.24
CA ALA A 34 9.99 18.92 3.87
C ALA A 34 11.28 18.42 3.21
N TRP A 35 11.80 17.28 3.68
CA TRP A 35 13.02 16.69 3.19
C TRP A 35 12.75 15.22 2.86
N ILE A 36 12.98 14.85 1.60
CA ILE A 36 12.54 13.61 1.01
C ILE A 36 13.71 12.66 0.78
N THR A 37 13.50 11.39 1.07
CA THR A 37 14.44 10.29 0.83
C THR A 37 13.83 9.28 -0.16
N PRO A 38 14.63 8.42 -0.83
CA PRO A 38 14.07 7.35 -1.69
C PRO A 38 13.08 6.43 -0.95
N LYS A 39 13.28 6.20 0.36
CA LYS A 39 12.36 5.43 1.20
C LYS A 39 10.96 6.07 1.27
N ASP A 40 10.86 7.40 1.23
CA ASP A 40 9.55 8.08 1.22
C ASP A 40 8.81 7.87 -0.11
N LEU A 41 9.55 7.63 -1.21
CA LEU A 41 8.96 7.33 -2.51
C LEU A 41 8.55 5.86 -2.64
N SER A 42 9.23 4.94 -1.96
CA SER A 42 8.89 3.51 -2.02
C SER A 42 7.50 3.20 -1.45
N THR A 43 7.00 4.05 -0.57
CA THR A 43 5.66 3.92 0.05
C THR A 43 4.66 4.94 -0.47
N LEU A 44 5.05 5.76 -1.46
CA LEU A 44 4.19 6.81 -2.00
C LEU A 44 3.06 6.20 -2.84
N GLN A 45 1.83 6.39 -2.40
CA GLN A 45 0.65 6.09 -3.19
C GLN A 45 0.21 7.34 -3.97
N GLY A 46 0.56 7.38 -5.26
CA GLY A 46 0.25 8.49 -6.14
C GLY A 46 1.49 9.17 -6.71
N ARG A 47 1.25 10.22 -7.50
CA ARG A 47 2.30 10.93 -8.27
C ARG A 47 2.97 12.07 -7.49
N TYR A 48 2.24 12.67 -6.54
CA TYR A 48 2.66 13.91 -5.88
C TYR A 48 3.10 13.67 -4.45
N ILE A 49 4.31 14.16 -4.12
CA ILE A 49 4.81 14.13 -2.75
C ILE A 49 4.76 15.53 -2.11
N LYS A 50 4.22 15.62 -0.88
CA LYS A 50 4.10 16.85 -0.11
C LYS A 50 5.07 16.92 1.06
N LYS A 51 5.33 15.77 1.69
CA LYS A 51 6.24 15.62 2.85
C LYS A 51 6.82 14.21 2.85
N GLY A 52 7.97 14.04 3.45
CA GLY A 52 8.54 12.73 3.79
C GLY A 52 8.33 12.40 5.27
N SER A 53 8.93 11.31 5.70
CA SER A 53 8.98 10.85 7.09
C SER A 53 9.74 11.81 8.01
N ARG A 54 10.67 12.59 7.45
CA ARG A 54 11.49 13.58 8.16
C ARG A 54 11.40 14.95 7.49
N SER A 55 11.74 15.99 8.25
CA SER A 55 11.86 17.35 7.76
C SER A 55 13.12 17.99 8.37
N ILE A 56 13.63 19.03 7.75
CA ILE A 56 14.81 19.77 8.22
C ILE A 56 14.43 21.16 8.72
N SER A 57 15.24 21.70 9.63
CA SER A 57 15.13 23.06 10.11
C SER A 57 15.74 24.04 9.11
N ARG A 58 15.56 25.34 9.33
CA ARG A 58 16.29 26.37 8.57
C ARG A 58 17.80 26.28 8.78
N LEU A 59 18.24 25.87 9.98
CA LEU A 59 19.64 25.64 10.28
C LEU A 59 20.19 24.46 9.44
N GLY A 60 19.46 23.33 9.45
CA GLY A 60 19.82 22.16 8.64
C GLY A 60 19.89 22.46 7.14
N PHE A 61 18.96 23.28 6.63
CA PHE A 61 19.00 23.74 5.26
C PHE A 61 20.25 24.56 4.94
N LYS A 62 20.65 25.46 5.83
CA LYS A 62 21.85 26.31 5.67
C LYS A 62 23.16 25.54 5.90
N SER A 63 23.13 24.43 6.65
CA SER A 63 24.32 23.64 7.01
C SER A 63 24.79 22.68 5.91
N CYS A 64 24.07 22.55 4.81
CA CYS A 64 24.41 21.65 3.73
C CYS A 64 24.05 22.24 2.35
N SER A 65 24.48 21.58 1.28
CA SER A 65 24.21 21.98 -0.11
C SER A 65 22.81 21.61 -0.61
N CYS A 66 21.82 21.51 0.29
CA CYS A 66 20.45 21.26 -0.07
C CYS A 66 19.88 22.36 -0.97
N VAL A 67 19.19 21.97 -2.02
CA VAL A 67 18.45 22.89 -2.89
C VAL A 67 16.98 22.82 -2.56
N LEU A 68 16.35 23.98 -2.37
CA LEU A 68 14.92 24.09 -2.19
C LEU A 68 14.22 24.03 -3.55
N LEU A 69 13.81 22.83 -3.95
CA LEU A 69 13.11 22.57 -5.21
C LEU A 69 11.77 23.28 -5.26
N PRO A 70 11.36 23.86 -6.40
CA PRO A 70 10.05 24.46 -6.58
C PRO A 70 8.94 23.40 -6.64
N LYS A 71 7.69 23.84 -6.52
CA LYS A 71 6.53 23.05 -6.92
C LYS A 71 6.70 22.60 -8.38
N HIS A 72 6.26 21.37 -8.69
CA HIS A 72 6.36 20.73 -10.01
C HIS A 72 7.77 20.28 -10.42
N ALA A 73 8.78 20.41 -9.57
CA ALA A 73 10.03 19.71 -9.79
C ALA A 73 9.80 18.18 -9.78
N ILE A 74 10.49 17.47 -10.67
CA ILE A 74 10.41 16.00 -10.74
C ILE A 74 11.55 15.41 -9.94
N LEU A 75 11.21 14.64 -8.91
CA LEU A 75 12.14 13.89 -8.11
C LEU A 75 12.45 12.58 -8.83
N PHE A 76 13.73 12.28 -9.03
CA PHE A 76 14.19 11.02 -9.60
C PHE A 76 15.24 10.42 -8.67
N SER A 77 14.98 9.21 -8.11
CA SER A 77 15.96 8.53 -7.28
C SER A 77 17.12 8.03 -8.15
N SER A 78 18.34 8.44 -7.82
CA SER A 78 19.55 8.10 -8.57
C SER A 78 20.30 6.89 -8.00
N ARG A 79 19.87 6.36 -6.82
CA ARG A 79 20.43 5.18 -6.15
C ARG A 79 19.47 4.60 -5.12
N ALA A 80 19.66 3.34 -4.77
CA ALA A 80 19.08 2.59 -3.66
C ALA A 80 17.54 2.64 -3.49
N PRO A 81 16.72 2.26 -4.45
CA PRO A 81 16.96 1.90 -5.84
C PRO A 81 16.92 3.10 -6.79
N ILE A 82 17.42 2.92 -8.01
CA ILE A 82 17.26 3.89 -9.11
C ILE A 82 15.85 3.77 -9.69
N GLY A 83 15.24 4.94 -10.03
CA GLY A 83 14.04 4.98 -10.85
C GLY A 83 12.73 5.21 -10.11
N TYR A 84 12.73 5.53 -8.82
CA TYR A 84 11.54 6.12 -8.21
C TYR A 84 11.33 7.54 -8.70
N VAL A 85 10.11 7.85 -9.14
CA VAL A 85 9.76 9.16 -9.69
C VAL A 85 8.56 9.75 -8.93
N ALA A 86 8.65 11.03 -8.57
CA ALA A 86 7.54 11.76 -7.97
C ALA A 86 7.55 13.24 -8.40
N ILE A 87 6.39 13.90 -8.29
CA ILE A 87 6.21 15.32 -8.54
C ILE A 87 6.16 16.07 -7.21
N ALA A 88 6.97 17.10 -7.05
CA ALA A 88 6.91 17.96 -5.87
C ALA A 88 5.58 18.73 -5.81
N LYS A 89 4.72 18.45 -4.81
CA LYS A 89 3.43 19.16 -4.63
C LYS A 89 3.59 20.58 -4.10
N LYS A 90 4.69 20.84 -3.40
CA LYS A 90 5.11 22.14 -2.85
C LYS A 90 6.63 22.22 -2.84
N ARG A 91 7.19 23.36 -2.44
CA ARG A 91 8.64 23.50 -2.24
C ARG A 91 9.15 22.49 -1.21
N LEU A 92 10.22 21.78 -1.51
CA LEU A 92 10.83 20.75 -0.66
C LEU A 92 12.30 20.55 -0.99
N CYS A 93 13.03 19.86 -0.12
CA CYS A 93 14.39 19.40 -0.36
C CYS A 93 14.45 17.88 -0.49
N THR A 94 15.53 17.36 -1.05
CA THR A 94 15.81 15.92 -1.15
C THR A 94 17.17 15.59 -0.53
N ASN A 95 17.38 14.33 -0.17
CA ASN A 95 18.71 13.85 0.19
C ASN A 95 19.58 13.61 -1.07
N GLN A 96 20.84 13.23 -0.87
CA GLN A 96 21.80 12.95 -1.96
C GLN A 96 21.41 11.76 -2.86
N GLY A 97 20.40 10.96 -2.49
CA GLY A 97 19.90 9.85 -3.30
C GLY A 97 19.05 10.29 -4.50
N PHE A 98 18.91 11.60 -4.74
CA PHE A 98 18.15 12.14 -5.85
C PHE A 98 18.98 12.95 -6.81
N LYS A 99 18.60 12.89 -8.09
CA LYS A 99 18.93 13.86 -9.14
C LYS A 99 17.61 14.39 -9.68
N SER A 100 17.11 15.47 -9.07
CA SER A 100 15.79 16.04 -9.40
C SER A 100 15.90 16.97 -10.61
N ILE A 101 14.83 17.05 -11.39
CA ILE A 101 14.75 17.91 -12.58
C ILE A 101 13.77 19.04 -12.31
N ILE A 102 14.20 20.27 -12.45
CA ILE A 102 13.33 21.46 -12.47
C ILE A 102 12.98 21.74 -13.93
N PRO A 103 11.74 21.42 -14.38
CA PRO A 103 11.36 21.57 -15.78
C PRO A 103 11.47 23.02 -16.26
N ASN A 104 11.88 23.23 -17.50
CA ASN A 104 11.82 24.54 -18.16
C ASN A 104 10.54 24.67 -19.01
N LYS A 105 10.44 25.76 -19.79
CA LYS A 105 9.26 26.06 -20.63
C LYS A 105 9.06 25.08 -21.79
N LYS A 106 10.04 24.26 -22.15
CA LYS A 106 9.96 23.32 -23.29
C LYS A 106 9.22 22.03 -22.94
N ILE A 107 9.11 21.70 -21.64
CA ILE A 107 8.55 20.45 -21.20
C ILE A 107 7.44 20.62 -20.15
N TYR A 108 6.31 19.97 -20.37
CA TYR A 108 5.24 19.90 -19.39
C TYR A 108 5.63 18.94 -18.26
N PHE A 109 5.54 19.37 -17.02
CA PHE A 109 6.08 18.64 -15.87
C PHE A 109 5.44 17.24 -15.65
N GLU A 110 4.13 17.07 -15.88
CA GLU A 110 3.50 15.74 -15.78
C GLU A 110 3.93 14.84 -16.95
N PHE A 111 4.15 15.39 -18.15
CA PHE A 111 4.70 14.61 -19.26
C PHE A 111 6.12 14.13 -18.93
N LEU A 112 6.97 15.00 -18.37
CA LEU A 112 8.32 14.62 -17.92
C LEU A 112 8.27 13.53 -16.84
N TYR A 113 7.31 13.59 -15.93
CA TYR A 113 7.09 12.51 -14.93
C TYR A 113 6.87 11.16 -15.61
N TYR A 114 5.94 11.08 -16.57
CA TYR A 114 5.66 9.85 -17.31
C TYR A 114 6.82 9.41 -18.19
N LEU A 115 7.52 10.34 -18.79
CA LEU A 115 8.71 10.08 -19.61
C LEU A 115 9.82 9.42 -18.78
N LEU A 116 10.10 9.94 -17.59
CA LEU A 116 11.10 9.36 -16.67
C LEU A 116 10.65 7.99 -16.13
N LYS A 117 9.35 7.83 -15.86
CA LYS A 117 8.77 6.57 -15.44
C LYS A 117 8.91 5.49 -16.52
N TYR A 118 8.68 5.84 -17.77
CA TYR A 118 8.87 4.95 -18.93
C TYR A 118 10.34 4.54 -19.11
N HIS A 119 11.26 5.51 -18.98
CA HIS A 119 12.69 5.27 -19.20
C HIS A 119 13.46 4.82 -17.94
N LYS A 120 12.80 4.52 -16.81
CA LYS A 120 13.46 4.20 -15.52
C LYS A 120 14.52 3.10 -15.65
N ASP A 121 14.22 2.04 -16.37
CA ASP A 121 15.10 0.89 -16.54
C ASP A 121 16.28 1.22 -17.48
N ASN A 122 16.03 1.94 -18.57
CA ASN A 122 17.06 2.41 -19.48
C ASN A 122 18.04 3.38 -18.76
N ILE A 123 17.50 4.29 -17.94
CA ILE A 123 18.31 5.20 -17.12
C ILE A 123 19.06 4.41 -16.05
N SER A 124 18.45 3.42 -15.42
CA SER A 124 19.13 2.55 -14.48
C SER A 124 20.29 1.79 -15.14
N ASN A 125 20.13 1.36 -16.39
CA ASN A 125 21.16 0.58 -17.10
C ASN A 125 22.42 1.38 -17.43
N ILE A 126 22.32 2.70 -17.59
CA ILE A 126 23.48 3.58 -17.80
C ILE A 126 24.15 4.05 -16.49
N GLY A 127 23.62 3.66 -15.33
CA GLY A 127 24.22 3.95 -14.03
C GLY A 127 25.56 3.24 -13.87
N GLY A 128 26.57 3.96 -13.35
CA GLY A 128 27.90 3.43 -13.04
C GLY A 128 28.04 3.03 -11.57
N GLY A 129 29.11 2.33 -11.26
CA GLY A 129 29.49 1.90 -9.91
C GLY A 129 29.56 0.38 -9.78
N THR A 130 30.66 -0.13 -9.22
CA THR A 130 30.90 -1.56 -9.07
C THR A 130 30.18 -2.18 -7.87
N THR A 131 30.08 -1.44 -6.76
CA THR A 131 29.47 -1.91 -5.52
C THR A 131 28.03 -1.38 -5.36
N PHE A 132 27.79 -0.10 -5.72
CA PHE A 132 26.48 0.53 -5.65
C PHE A 132 26.22 1.31 -6.93
N LYS A 133 25.25 0.87 -7.69
CA LYS A 133 24.85 1.53 -8.93
C LYS A 133 24.25 2.91 -8.64
N GLU A 134 24.80 3.96 -9.25
CA GLU A 134 24.29 5.33 -9.16
C GLU A 134 24.30 6.00 -10.53
N VAL A 135 23.26 6.79 -10.81
CA VAL A 135 23.20 7.67 -11.99
C VAL A 135 23.63 9.07 -11.58
N SER A 136 24.75 9.54 -12.13
CA SER A 136 25.24 10.90 -11.88
C SER A 136 24.33 11.96 -12.52
N GLY A 137 24.39 13.20 -12.04
CA GLY A 137 23.66 14.31 -12.64
C GLY A 137 24.08 14.56 -14.10
N ALA A 138 25.37 14.38 -14.42
CA ALA A 138 25.88 14.49 -15.77
C ALA A 138 25.34 13.38 -16.69
N THR A 139 25.38 12.13 -16.22
CA THR A 139 24.86 10.97 -16.94
C THR A 139 23.37 11.11 -17.22
N LEU A 140 22.57 11.47 -16.19
CA LEU A 140 21.14 11.74 -16.36
C LEU A 140 20.89 12.90 -17.35
N GLY A 141 21.72 13.96 -17.28
CA GLY A 141 21.59 15.11 -18.15
C GLY A 141 21.80 14.82 -19.63
N LEU A 142 22.68 13.87 -19.94
CA LEU A 142 23.00 13.46 -21.32
C LEU A 142 22.02 12.40 -21.85
N PHE A 143 21.14 11.86 -21.02
CA PHE A 143 20.14 10.88 -21.46
C PHE A 143 19.22 11.52 -22.49
N LYS A 144 19.14 10.89 -23.67
CA LYS A 144 18.34 11.38 -24.80
C LYS A 144 16.91 10.84 -24.73
N VAL A 145 15.95 11.73 -24.95
CA VAL A 145 14.52 11.44 -24.99
C VAL A 145 13.87 12.10 -26.20
N LYS A 146 12.81 11.48 -26.73
CA LYS A 146 11.97 12.09 -27.77
C LYS A 146 10.74 12.69 -27.12
N ILE A 147 10.37 13.91 -27.51
CA ILE A 147 9.18 14.60 -27.00
C ILE A 147 8.37 15.21 -28.16
N PRO A 148 7.04 15.36 -27.99
CA PRO A 148 6.21 16.11 -28.92
C PRO A 148 6.71 17.54 -29.07
N PRO A 149 6.63 18.11 -30.28
CA PRO A 149 7.11 19.47 -30.55
C PRO A 149 6.31 20.55 -29.83
N THR A 150 5.03 20.28 -29.53
CA THR A 150 4.16 21.25 -28.87
C THR A 150 3.88 20.90 -27.43
N TYR A 151 3.85 21.92 -26.56
CA TYR A 151 3.48 21.79 -25.18
C TYR A 151 2.04 21.23 -25.01
N TYR A 152 1.14 21.54 -25.93
CA TYR A 152 -0.23 21.06 -25.95
C TYR A 152 -0.33 19.54 -26.15
N GLU A 153 0.46 18.96 -27.05
CA GLU A 153 0.50 17.51 -27.26
C GLU A 153 1.05 16.78 -26.03
N GLN A 154 2.09 17.35 -25.39
CA GLN A 154 2.61 16.83 -24.11
C GLN A 154 1.51 16.81 -23.02
N GLN A 155 0.72 17.89 -22.95
CA GLN A 155 -0.41 17.97 -22.01
C GLN A 155 -1.49 16.92 -22.31
N LYS A 156 -1.85 16.69 -23.58
CA LYS A 156 -2.84 15.66 -23.94
C LYS A 156 -2.39 14.27 -23.50
N ILE A 157 -1.15 13.89 -23.81
CA ILE A 157 -0.58 12.59 -23.40
C ILE A 157 -0.59 12.46 -21.87
N ALA A 158 -0.06 13.47 -21.18
CA ALA A 158 -0.01 13.46 -19.73
C ALA A 158 -1.41 13.41 -19.11
N ARG A 159 -2.41 14.11 -19.67
CA ARG A 159 -3.79 14.11 -19.19
C ARG A 159 -4.42 12.72 -19.28
N THR A 160 -4.25 12.02 -20.40
CA THR A 160 -4.77 10.65 -20.57
C THR A 160 -4.29 9.71 -19.46
N LEU A 161 -2.97 9.72 -19.19
CA LEU A 161 -2.37 8.91 -18.13
C LEU A 161 -2.75 9.41 -16.73
N SER A 162 -2.82 10.72 -16.53
CA SER A 162 -3.11 11.32 -15.23
C SER A 162 -4.54 11.07 -14.76
N ILE A 163 -5.51 10.93 -15.66
CA ILE A 163 -6.88 10.56 -15.32
C ILE A 163 -6.92 9.15 -14.71
N LEU A 164 -6.15 8.20 -15.26
CA LEU A 164 -6.03 6.85 -14.72
C LEU A 164 -5.38 6.87 -13.33
N ASP A 165 -4.25 7.57 -13.19
CA ASP A 165 -3.59 7.71 -11.90
C ASP A 165 -4.47 8.42 -10.86
N GLN A 166 -5.25 9.44 -11.23
CA GLN A 166 -6.19 10.09 -10.31
C GLN A 166 -7.27 9.13 -9.81
N LYS A 167 -7.80 8.27 -10.67
CA LYS A 167 -8.77 7.24 -10.26
C LYS A 167 -8.13 6.23 -9.31
N ILE A 168 -6.91 5.79 -9.59
CA ILE A 168 -6.12 4.90 -8.72
C ILE A 168 -5.90 5.58 -7.35
N GLU A 169 -5.42 6.82 -7.34
CA GLU A 169 -5.21 7.61 -6.12
C GLU A 169 -6.49 7.79 -5.29
N ASN A 170 -7.63 8.01 -5.97
CA ASN A 170 -8.94 8.12 -5.31
C ASN A 170 -9.39 6.80 -4.70
N ASN A 171 -9.23 5.67 -5.41
CA ASN A 171 -9.55 4.35 -4.87
C ASN A 171 -8.73 4.05 -3.60
N HIS A 172 -7.44 4.38 -3.59
CA HIS A 172 -6.61 4.23 -2.39
C HIS A 172 -7.12 5.07 -1.22
N LYS A 173 -7.47 6.34 -1.44
CA LYS A 173 -8.03 7.22 -0.40
C LYS A 173 -9.38 6.72 0.12
N ILE A 174 -10.25 6.27 -0.78
CA ILE A 174 -11.55 5.70 -0.41
C ILE A 174 -11.33 4.46 0.46
N ASN A 175 -10.42 3.57 0.09
CA ASN A 175 -10.12 2.38 0.87
C ASN A 175 -9.54 2.73 2.26
N GLU A 176 -8.63 3.71 2.35
CA GLU A 176 -8.12 4.21 3.63
C GLU A 176 -9.26 4.69 4.56
N LEU A 177 -10.22 5.47 4.01
CA LEU A 177 -11.38 5.93 4.76
C LEU A 177 -12.32 4.78 5.14
N LEU A 178 -12.56 3.83 4.24
CA LEU A 178 -13.40 2.65 4.52
C LEU A 178 -12.79 1.78 5.63
N HIS A 179 -11.48 1.56 5.61
CA HIS A 179 -10.79 0.88 6.72
C HIS A 179 -10.95 1.64 8.04
N LYS A 180 -10.85 2.98 8.00
CA LYS A 180 -11.05 3.80 9.20
C LYS A 180 -12.48 3.75 9.72
N ILE A 181 -13.46 3.76 8.83
CA ILE A 181 -14.89 3.60 9.20
C ILE A 181 -15.10 2.24 9.87
N LEU A 182 -14.54 1.16 9.30
CA LEU A 182 -14.66 -0.18 9.87
C LEU A 182 -14.01 -0.28 11.26
N GLU A 183 -12.83 0.34 11.47
CA GLU A 183 -12.18 0.43 12.78
C GLU A 183 -13.05 1.16 13.81
N LEU A 184 -13.62 2.33 13.43
CA LEU A 184 -14.48 3.12 14.31
C LEU A 184 -15.82 2.42 14.61
N LEU A 185 -16.40 1.75 13.64
CA LEU A 185 -17.62 0.97 13.81
C LEU A 185 -17.40 -0.17 14.82
N TYR A 186 -16.31 -0.92 14.66
CA TYR A 186 -15.93 -1.97 15.61
C TYR A 186 -15.70 -1.39 17.01
N GLU A 187 -14.98 -0.27 17.12
CA GLU A 187 -14.74 0.41 18.40
C GLU A 187 -16.04 0.82 19.07
N GLN A 188 -16.98 1.43 18.33
CA GLN A 188 -18.27 1.86 18.85
C GLN A 188 -19.10 0.66 19.33
N TYR A 189 -19.20 -0.40 18.54
CA TYR A 189 -20.08 -1.54 18.84
C TYR A 189 -19.55 -2.44 19.94
N PHE A 190 -18.23 -2.74 19.97
CA PHE A 190 -17.67 -3.85 20.76
C PHE A 190 -16.55 -3.46 21.71
N VAL A 191 -16.06 -2.22 21.64
CA VAL A 191 -15.10 -1.69 22.59
C VAL A 191 -15.79 -0.74 23.56
N ARG A 192 -16.57 0.24 23.04
CA ARG A 192 -17.36 1.18 23.84
C ARG A 192 -18.74 0.67 24.20
N PHE A 193 -19.24 -0.34 23.48
CA PHE A 193 -20.60 -0.87 23.62
C PHE A 193 -21.70 0.19 23.41
N ASP A 194 -21.44 1.19 22.57
CA ASP A 194 -22.38 2.24 22.20
C ASP A 194 -23.07 1.94 20.86
N PHE A 195 -23.44 0.66 20.65
CA PHE A 195 -24.38 0.30 19.60
C PHE A 195 -25.78 0.85 19.92
N LEU A 196 -26.62 1.04 18.91
CA LEU A 196 -27.99 1.54 19.13
C LEU A 196 -28.86 0.48 19.79
N ASP A 197 -29.47 0.84 20.92
CA ASP A 197 -30.47 0.05 21.60
C ASP A 197 -31.85 0.07 20.88
N GLU A 198 -32.87 -0.50 21.49
CA GLU A 198 -34.24 -0.53 20.95
C GLU A 198 -34.85 0.86 20.77
N ASN A 199 -34.39 1.86 21.52
CA ASN A 199 -34.82 3.25 21.44
C ASN A 199 -33.92 4.12 20.55
N ASN A 200 -33.01 3.51 19.75
CA ASN A 200 -32.01 4.20 18.94
C ASN A 200 -31.07 5.11 19.76
N LYS A 201 -30.79 4.75 21.01
CA LYS A 201 -29.82 5.44 21.86
C LYS A 201 -28.54 4.62 22.01
N PRO A 202 -27.34 5.25 22.18
CA PRO A 202 -26.11 4.54 22.47
C PRO A 202 -26.22 3.74 23.76
N TYR A 203 -26.03 2.42 23.69
CA TYR A 203 -26.36 1.50 24.79
C TYR A 203 -25.64 1.85 26.10
N GLN A 204 -24.32 1.84 26.13
CA GLN A 204 -23.55 2.10 27.37
C GLN A 204 -23.76 3.52 27.88
N THR A 205 -23.63 4.53 27.00
CA THR A 205 -23.76 5.95 27.37
C THR A 205 -25.16 6.28 27.89
N SER A 206 -26.19 5.54 27.47
CA SER A 206 -27.61 5.74 27.93
C SER A 206 -27.97 4.89 29.15
N GLY A 207 -26.97 4.27 29.81
CA GLY A 207 -27.22 3.49 31.02
C GLY A 207 -27.61 2.03 30.80
N GLY A 208 -27.22 1.44 29.66
CA GLY A 208 -27.41 0.03 29.38
C GLY A 208 -26.83 -0.87 30.45
N LYS A 209 -27.52 -1.98 30.77
CA LYS A 209 -27.12 -2.90 31.84
C LYS A 209 -25.80 -3.60 31.51
N MET A 210 -24.81 -3.46 32.41
CA MET A 210 -23.46 -4.04 32.27
C MET A 210 -23.20 -5.06 33.36
N LYS A 211 -22.42 -6.10 33.05
CA LYS A 211 -21.87 -7.08 33.98
C LYS A 211 -20.35 -7.10 33.91
N PHE A 212 -19.69 -7.44 35.03
CA PHE A 212 -18.25 -7.61 35.04
C PHE A 212 -17.87 -9.02 34.55
N SER A 213 -17.07 -9.08 33.48
CA SER A 213 -16.47 -10.35 33.08
C SER A 213 -15.10 -10.51 33.73
N LYS A 214 -14.95 -11.63 34.46
CA LYS A 214 -13.66 -12.00 35.09
C LYS A 214 -12.62 -12.40 34.02
N GLU A 215 -13.05 -13.06 32.95
CA GLU A 215 -12.20 -13.57 31.86
C GLU A 215 -11.58 -12.41 31.06
N LEU A 216 -12.36 -11.36 30.81
CA LEU A 216 -11.91 -10.18 30.06
C LEU A 216 -11.41 -9.06 30.96
N ASN A 217 -11.55 -9.19 32.29
CA ASN A 217 -11.24 -8.19 33.31
C ASN A 217 -11.81 -6.80 32.95
N ARG A 218 -13.08 -6.76 32.52
CA ARG A 218 -13.77 -5.52 32.12
C ARG A 218 -15.29 -5.67 32.18
N LEU A 219 -15.98 -4.54 32.16
CA LEU A 219 -17.44 -4.52 31.98
C LEU A 219 -17.80 -4.86 30.54
N ILE A 220 -18.85 -5.68 30.38
CA ILE A 220 -19.49 -6.01 29.09
C ILE A 220 -21.00 -5.90 29.25
N PRO A 221 -21.78 -5.70 28.17
CA PRO A 221 -23.24 -5.71 28.23
C PRO A 221 -23.77 -7.03 28.82
N ASN A 222 -24.88 -6.92 29.54
CA ASN A 222 -25.42 -8.04 30.31
C ASN A 222 -25.75 -9.28 29.44
N ASP A 223 -26.16 -9.03 28.18
CA ASP A 223 -26.58 -10.05 27.24
C ASP A 223 -25.41 -10.64 26.39
N PHE A 224 -24.17 -10.21 26.67
CA PHE A 224 -22.99 -10.75 26.01
C PHE A 224 -22.45 -11.97 26.75
N GLU A 225 -22.00 -12.97 25.99
CA GLU A 225 -21.24 -14.12 26.48
C GLU A 225 -19.74 -13.90 26.24
N VAL A 226 -18.88 -14.67 26.92
CA VAL A 226 -17.45 -14.70 26.62
C VAL A 226 -17.09 -16.08 26.10
N LYS A 227 -16.38 -16.11 24.96
CA LYS A 227 -15.86 -17.34 24.35
C LYS A 227 -14.41 -17.19 23.96
N THR A 228 -13.71 -18.30 23.86
CA THR A 228 -12.39 -18.34 23.23
C THR A 228 -12.55 -18.34 21.71
N LEU A 229 -11.55 -17.80 21.02
CA LEU A 229 -11.58 -17.79 19.56
C LEU A 229 -11.50 -19.24 19.00
N GLY A 230 -10.85 -20.14 19.72
CA GLY A 230 -10.78 -21.58 19.39
C GLY A 230 -12.13 -22.27 19.30
N GLU A 231 -13.15 -21.80 20.04
CA GLU A 231 -14.53 -22.31 19.95
C GLU A 231 -15.30 -21.80 18.72
N LEU A 232 -14.79 -20.78 18.04
CA LEU A 232 -15.50 -20.04 17.00
C LEU A 232 -14.91 -20.21 15.60
N ILE A 233 -13.67 -20.66 15.50
CA ILE A 233 -12.92 -20.73 14.24
C ILE A 233 -12.18 -22.06 14.08
N THR A 234 -11.77 -22.32 12.84
CA THR A 234 -10.79 -23.36 12.49
C THR A 234 -9.61 -22.70 11.78
N TRP A 235 -8.39 -23.06 12.22
CA TRP A 235 -7.15 -22.63 11.59
C TRP A 235 -6.77 -23.59 10.47
N ILE A 236 -6.60 -23.08 9.22
CA ILE A 236 -6.24 -23.89 8.06
C ILE A 236 -4.95 -23.35 7.47
N SER A 237 -3.85 -24.04 7.70
CA SER A 237 -2.54 -23.69 7.14
C SER A 237 -2.48 -23.92 5.64
N GLY A 238 -1.75 -23.06 4.92
CA GLY A 238 -1.50 -23.21 3.50
C GLY A 238 -0.58 -24.37 3.17
N SER A 239 -0.40 -24.64 1.88
CA SER A 239 0.48 -25.67 1.34
C SER A 239 1.63 -25.08 0.55
N GLN A 240 2.75 -25.83 0.42
CA GLN A 240 3.93 -25.40 -0.35
C GLN A 240 4.26 -26.41 -1.43
N PRO A 241 3.69 -26.26 -2.63
CA PRO A 241 4.07 -27.06 -3.78
C PRO A 241 5.54 -26.83 -4.16
N PRO A 242 6.21 -27.84 -4.77
CA PRO A 242 7.58 -27.69 -5.26
C PRO A 242 7.71 -26.49 -6.23
N LYS A 243 8.83 -25.78 -6.17
CA LYS A 243 9.09 -24.65 -7.07
C LYS A 243 9.09 -25.03 -8.54
N SER A 244 9.41 -26.27 -8.87
CA SER A 244 9.36 -26.82 -10.23
C SER A 244 7.95 -26.81 -10.85
N CYS A 245 6.91 -26.75 -10.01
CA CYS A 245 5.51 -26.65 -10.45
C CYS A 245 5.04 -25.20 -10.68
N HIS A 246 5.87 -24.20 -10.35
CA HIS A 246 5.50 -22.79 -10.45
C HIS A 246 5.65 -22.30 -11.89
N ILE A 247 4.61 -21.62 -12.39
CA ILE A 247 4.66 -20.88 -13.64
C ILE A 247 4.22 -19.43 -13.38
N TYR A 248 4.62 -18.52 -14.27
CA TYR A 248 4.40 -17.07 -14.10
C TYR A 248 3.40 -16.50 -15.09
N GLU A 249 2.91 -17.32 -16.01
CA GLU A 249 1.84 -16.99 -16.93
C GLU A 249 0.65 -17.92 -16.68
N HIS A 250 -0.58 -17.39 -16.88
CA HIS A 250 -1.78 -18.20 -16.67
C HIS A 250 -1.85 -19.31 -17.75
N LYS A 251 -2.14 -20.54 -17.30
CA LYS A 251 -2.36 -21.70 -18.14
C LYS A 251 -3.59 -22.47 -17.68
N GLU A 252 -4.34 -23.05 -18.59
CA GLU A 252 -5.44 -23.94 -18.28
C GLU A 252 -4.99 -25.10 -17.38
N GLY A 253 -5.80 -25.48 -16.41
CA GLY A 253 -5.44 -26.48 -15.39
C GLY A 253 -4.57 -25.93 -14.24
N TYR A 254 -4.30 -24.60 -14.22
CA TYR A 254 -3.52 -23.96 -13.16
C TYR A 254 -4.37 -22.95 -12.38
N ILE A 255 -4.06 -22.78 -11.11
CA ILE A 255 -4.69 -21.82 -10.21
C ILE A 255 -3.65 -20.83 -9.68
N ARG A 256 -4.06 -19.57 -9.43
CA ARG A 256 -3.21 -18.56 -8.78
C ARG A 256 -2.71 -19.08 -7.44
N PHE A 257 -1.39 -18.96 -7.20
CA PHE A 257 -0.73 -19.33 -5.94
C PHE A 257 -0.39 -18.08 -5.15
N ILE A 258 -1.19 -17.78 -4.13
CA ILE A 258 -1.14 -16.57 -3.34
C ILE A 258 -0.04 -16.66 -2.28
N GLN A 259 0.78 -15.63 -2.24
CA GLN A 259 1.83 -15.39 -1.25
C GLN A 259 1.59 -14.05 -0.55
N ASN A 260 2.22 -13.82 0.62
CA ASN A 260 2.04 -12.57 1.36
C ASN A 260 2.26 -11.31 0.52
N ARG A 261 3.28 -11.32 -0.35
CA ARG A 261 3.61 -10.20 -1.26
C ARG A 261 2.50 -9.83 -2.22
N ASP A 262 1.63 -10.78 -2.61
CA ASP A 262 0.58 -10.58 -3.61
C ASP A 262 -0.54 -9.66 -3.11
N TYR A 263 -0.62 -9.43 -1.80
CA TYR A 263 -1.52 -8.43 -1.21
C TYR A 263 -1.02 -7.00 -1.37
N SER A 264 0.26 -6.82 -1.72
CA SER A 264 0.89 -5.50 -1.91
C SER A 264 1.12 -5.18 -3.39
N SER A 265 1.38 -6.18 -4.23
CA SER A 265 1.70 -6.01 -5.66
C SER A 265 1.33 -7.27 -6.46
N ASN A 266 1.00 -7.06 -7.73
CA ASN A 266 0.81 -8.15 -8.71
C ASN A 266 2.04 -8.35 -9.63
N ASP A 267 3.21 -7.83 -9.28
CA ASP A 267 4.40 -7.86 -10.15
C ASP A 267 4.93 -9.28 -10.38
N TYR A 268 4.62 -10.23 -9.49
CA TYR A 268 5.14 -11.59 -9.53
C TYR A 268 4.04 -12.63 -9.26
N ILE A 269 2.95 -12.56 -10.04
CA ILE A 269 1.87 -13.56 -9.93
C ILE A 269 2.43 -14.93 -10.26
N THR A 270 2.15 -15.90 -9.39
CA THR A 270 2.57 -17.29 -9.56
C THR A 270 1.33 -18.16 -9.73
N TYR A 271 1.42 -19.18 -10.56
CA TYR A 271 0.39 -20.20 -10.74
C TYR A 271 0.96 -21.59 -10.49
N ILE A 272 0.10 -22.50 -10.01
CA ILE A 272 0.43 -23.89 -9.73
C ILE A 272 -0.64 -24.82 -10.31
N PRO A 273 -0.33 -26.10 -10.62
CA PRO A 273 -1.34 -27.06 -11.08
C PRO A 273 -2.49 -27.19 -10.06
N ILE A 274 -3.70 -27.29 -10.56
CA ILE A 274 -4.87 -27.59 -9.72
C ILE A 274 -4.74 -29.00 -9.16
N SER A 275 -4.83 -29.15 -7.85
CA SER A 275 -4.70 -30.41 -7.12
C SER A 275 -5.65 -30.45 -5.92
N LYS A 276 -6.08 -31.64 -5.52
CA LYS A 276 -6.87 -31.86 -4.29
C LYS A 276 -6.15 -31.42 -3.01
N ASN A 277 -4.82 -31.34 -3.06
CA ASN A 277 -4.00 -30.91 -1.92
C ASN A 277 -3.89 -29.38 -1.78
N ASN A 278 -4.33 -28.61 -2.79
CA ASN A 278 -4.32 -27.16 -2.73
C ASN A 278 -5.28 -26.69 -1.64
N LYS A 279 -4.79 -25.80 -0.78
CA LYS A 279 -5.62 -25.07 0.17
C LYS A 279 -6.11 -23.80 -0.49
N ILE A 280 -7.43 -23.64 -0.63
CA ILE A 280 -8.06 -22.58 -1.42
C ILE A 280 -8.64 -21.51 -0.49
N CYS A 281 -8.40 -20.24 -0.82
CA CYS A 281 -9.10 -19.11 -0.24
C CYS A 281 -9.92 -18.38 -1.29
N TYR A 282 -10.97 -17.72 -0.80
CA TYR A 282 -11.85 -16.85 -1.56
C TYR A 282 -11.71 -15.40 -1.09
N GLN A 283 -12.23 -14.45 -1.88
CA GLN A 283 -12.04 -13.02 -1.65
C GLN A 283 -12.50 -12.51 -0.28
N TYR A 284 -13.50 -13.16 0.29
CA TYR A 284 -14.06 -12.78 1.60
C TYR A 284 -13.46 -13.56 2.77
N ASP A 285 -12.60 -14.54 2.52
CA ASP A 285 -11.95 -15.30 3.59
C ASP A 285 -11.05 -14.40 4.45
N ILE A 286 -10.94 -14.74 5.73
CA ILE A 286 -9.98 -14.10 6.63
C ILE A 286 -8.66 -14.84 6.48
N MET A 287 -7.68 -14.19 5.89
CA MET A 287 -6.32 -14.70 5.79
C MET A 287 -5.43 -14.01 6.81
N ILE A 288 -4.45 -14.71 7.34
CA ILE A 288 -3.49 -14.16 8.31
C ILE A 288 -2.06 -14.54 7.95
N ASP A 289 -1.15 -13.58 8.05
CA ASP A 289 0.28 -13.79 7.83
C ASP A 289 0.88 -14.57 9.00
N LYS A 290 1.52 -15.71 8.70
CA LYS A 290 2.26 -16.53 9.70
C LYS A 290 3.70 -16.05 9.85
N TYR A 291 4.31 -15.58 8.77
CA TYR A 291 5.70 -15.16 8.70
C TYR A 291 5.81 -13.75 8.09
N GLY A 292 6.92 -13.08 8.34
CA GLY A 292 7.18 -11.72 7.86
C GLY A 292 6.43 -10.70 8.71
N GLU A 293 5.29 -10.22 8.24
CA GLU A 293 4.37 -9.35 8.99
C GLU A 293 3.37 -10.19 9.79
N ALA A 294 3.86 -11.10 10.63
CA ALA A 294 3.05 -12.07 11.36
C ALA A 294 1.89 -11.40 12.12
N GLY A 295 0.69 -11.95 11.97
CA GLY A 295 -0.54 -11.44 12.57
C GLY A 295 -1.29 -10.40 11.74
N VAL A 296 -0.78 -10.00 10.57
CA VAL A 296 -1.51 -9.10 9.67
C VAL A 296 -2.64 -9.86 9.00
N VAL A 297 -3.86 -9.31 9.11
CA VAL A 297 -5.07 -9.86 8.50
C VAL A 297 -5.19 -9.39 7.05
N ARG A 298 -5.41 -10.32 6.13
CA ARG A 298 -5.53 -10.11 4.69
C ARG A 298 -6.87 -10.61 4.17
N PHE A 299 -7.33 -10.08 3.02
CA PHE A 299 -8.52 -10.52 2.30
C PHE A 299 -8.48 -9.96 0.85
N GLY A 300 -9.42 -10.36 0.01
CA GLY A 300 -9.63 -9.78 -1.32
C GLY A 300 -8.97 -10.57 -2.47
N LEU A 301 -8.20 -11.62 -2.20
CA LEU A 301 -7.63 -12.49 -3.22
C LEU A 301 -8.31 -13.86 -3.21
N GLN A 302 -8.27 -14.52 -4.37
CA GLN A 302 -8.79 -15.88 -4.57
C GLN A 302 -7.76 -16.76 -5.24
N GLY A 303 -7.54 -17.97 -4.70
CA GLY A 303 -6.59 -18.94 -5.23
C GLY A 303 -6.09 -19.92 -4.18
N ALA A 304 -5.12 -20.75 -4.56
CA ALA A 304 -4.37 -21.55 -3.61
C ALA A 304 -3.40 -20.65 -2.82
N TYR A 305 -3.12 -20.96 -1.57
CA TYR A 305 -2.23 -20.11 -0.76
C TYR A 305 -1.10 -20.90 -0.11
N ASN A 306 0.03 -20.21 0.07
CA ASN A 306 1.27 -20.81 0.57
C ASN A 306 1.27 -20.99 2.09
N VAL A 307 2.29 -21.71 2.59
CA VAL A 307 2.48 -21.97 4.04
C VAL A 307 2.75 -20.72 4.88
N ALA A 308 3.09 -19.58 4.27
CA ALA A 308 3.26 -18.32 4.98
C ALA A 308 1.93 -17.65 5.35
N LEU A 309 0.82 -18.18 4.84
CA LEU A 309 -0.54 -17.77 5.12
C LEU A 309 -1.33 -18.86 5.82
N SER A 310 -2.31 -18.47 6.62
CA SER A 310 -3.37 -19.35 7.08
C SER A 310 -4.72 -18.72 6.89
N LYS A 311 -5.73 -19.56 6.67
CA LYS A 311 -7.13 -19.14 6.64
C LYS A 311 -7.74 -19.33 8.02
N ILE A 312 -8.44 -18.31 8.49
CA ILE A 312 -9.30 -18.37 9.68
C ILE A 312 -10.72 -18.66 9.17
N SER A 313 -11.13 -19.92 9.27
CA SER A 313 -12.47 -20.35 8.89
C SER A 313 -13.41 -20.19 10.07
N VAL A 314 -14.41 -19.32 9.92
CA VAL A 314 -15.38 -19.02 10.98
C VAL A 314 -16.51 -20.04 10.93
N LEU A 315 -16.85 -20.66 12.06
CA LEU A 315 -17.89 -21.69 12.16
C LEU A 315 -19.29 -21.13 11.90
N ASN A 316 -19.55 -19.91 12.35
CA ASN A 316 -20.81 -19.20 12.08
C ASN A 316 -20.53 -17.96 11.20
N GLN A 317 -21.03 -17.98 9.97
CA GLN A 317 -20.81 -16.91 8.98
C GLN A 317 -21.31 -15.53 9.45
N SER A 318 -22.30 -15.47 10.35
CA SER A 318 -22.76 -14.20 10.94
C SER A 318 -21.74 -13.52 11.85
N MET A 319 -20.59 -14.15 12.09
CA MET A 319 -19.50 -13.62 12.91
C MET A 319 -18.24 -13.30 12.12
N GLN A 320 -18.25 -13.44 10.80
CA GLN A 320 -17.03 -13.35 9.99
C GLN A 320 -16.39 -11.96 10.07
N GLU A 321 -17.16 -10.90 9.86
CA GLU A 321 -16.62 -9.54 9.88
C GLU A 321 -16.36 -9.04 11.30
N TYR A 322 -17.10 -9.56 12.29
CA TYR A 322 -16.81 -9.32 13.70
C TYR A 322 -15.43 -9.89 14.08
N ILE A 323 -15.17 -11.17 13.76
CA ILE A 323 -13.88 -11.83 14.03
C ILE A 323 -12.76 -11.15 13.23
N ARG A 324 -12.98 -10.81 11.95
CA ARG A 324 -12.01 -10.04 11.15
C ARG A 324 -11.63 -8.74 11.84
N SER A 325 -12.62 -7.98 12.30
CA SER A 325 -12.41 -6.69 12.95
C SER A 325 -11.74 -6.82 14.30
N TYR A 326 -12.08 -7.86 15.09
CA TYR A 326 -11.41 -8.21 16.33
C TYR A 326 -9.92 -8.46 16.10
N LEU A 327 -9.57 -9.35 15.18
CA LEU A 327 -8.18 -9.65 14.83
C LEU A 327 -7.42 -8.44 14.29
N ASN A 328 -8.13 -7.53 13.60
CA ASN A 328 -7.56 -6.28 13.09
C ASN A 328 -7.44 -5.17 14.14
N SER A 329 -8.02 -5.33 15.33
CA SER A 329 -7.97 -4.32 16.38
C SER A 329 -6.54 -4.06 16.86
N LYS A 330 -6.26 -2.83 17.27
CA LYS A 330 -4.90 -2.42 17.72
C LYS A 330 -4.35 -3.28 18.87
N PRO A 331 -5.13 -3.59 19.93
CA PRO A 331 -4.64 -4.46 21.01
C PRO A 331 -4.24 -5.84 20.53
N ILE A 332 -5.08 -6.47 19.67
CA ILE A 332 -4.83 -7.82 19.18
C ILE A 332 -3.65 -7.85 18.20
N LYS A 333 -3.53 -6.89 17.29
CA LYS A 333 -2.35 -6.76 16.44
C LYS A 333 -1.06 -6.65 17.25
N LYS A 334 -1.06 -5.82 18.30
CA LYS A 334 0.09 -5.67 19.19
C LYS A 334 0.40 -6.99 19.93
N TYR A 335 -0.61 -7.67 20.44
CA TYR A 335 -0.45 -8.99 21.07
C TYR A 335 0.17 -10.00 20.10
N LEU A 336 -0.39 -10.17 18.91
CA LEU A 336 0.08 -11.12 17.91
C LEU A 336 1.52 -10.82 17.46
N SER A 337 1.84 -9.54 17.24
CA SER A 337 3.21 -9.13 16.92
C SER A 337 4.21 -9.49 18.02
N ASN A 338 3.87 -9.24 19.28
CA ASN A 338 4.71 -9.56 20.42
C ASN A 338 4.86 -11.09 20.62
N ALA A 339 3.76 -11.85 20.49
CA ALA A 339 3.78 -13.30 20.62
C ALA A 339 4.69 -13.97 19.57
N CYS A 340 4.72 -13.41 18.35
CA CYS A 340 5.62 -13.88 17.29
C CYS A 340 7.09 -13.60 17.57
N MET A 341 7.42 -12.46 18.20
CA MET A 341 8.82 -12.07 18.49
C MET A 341 9.44 -12.91 19.60
N ALA A 342 8.64 -13.53 20.47
CA ALA A 342 9.09 -14.38 21.58
C ALA A 342 9.57 -15.78 21.14
N SER A 343 9.33 -16.18 19.87
CA SER A 343 9.76 -17.48 19.36
C SER A 343 11.08 -17.37 18.57
N THR A 344 11.94 -18.39 18.63
CA THR A 344 13.24 -18.50 17.95
C THR A 344 13.11 -18.35 16.40
N ARG A 345 11.93 -18.62 15.85
CA ARG A 345 11.52 -18.28 14.49
C ARG A 345 10.21 -17.50 14.59
N SER A 346 10.24 -16.20 14.34
CA SER A 346 9.07 -15.33 14.37
C SER A 346 7.92 -15.91 13.55
N SER A 347 7.10 -16.77 14.14
CA SER A 347 5.99 -17.43 13.47
C SER A 347 4.74 -17.41 14.33
N LEU A 348 3.62 -17.10 13.72
CA LEU A 348 2.31 -17.23 14.31
C LEU A 348 1.82 -18.68 14.18
N ASN A 349 1.26 -19.22 15.24
CA ASN A 349 0.61 -20.53 15.24
C ASN A 349 -0.83 -20.44 15.77
N GLU A 350 -1.58 -21.53 15.66
CA GLU A 350 -2.99 -21.58 16.05
C GLU A 350 -3.21 -21.30 17.55
N ASN A 351 -2.30 -21.72 18.44
CA ASN A 351 -2.45 -21.52 19.88
C ASN A 351 -2.44 -20.04 20.27
N HIS A 352 -1.68 -19.20 19.56
CA HIS A 352 -1.69 -17.75 19.79
C HIS A 352 -3.05 -17.11 19.47
N ILE A 353 -3.84 -17.74 18.62
CA ILE A 353 -5.16 -17.27 18.19
C ILE A 353 -6.26 -17.92 19.02
N TYR A 354 -6.22 -19.24 19.23
CA TYR A 354 -7.27 -19.98 19.90
C TYR A 354 -7.49 -19.57 21.35
N SER A 355 -6.43 -19.15 22.06
CA SER A 355 -6.49 -18.67 23.43
C SER A 355 -7.09 -17.28 23.61
N LEU A 356 -7.29 -16.53 22.53
CA LEU A 356 -7.87 -15.18 22.58
C LEU A 356 -9.34 -15.25 22.98
N MET A 357 -9.71 -14.46 23.97
CA MET A 357 -11.08 -14.35 24.46
C MET A 357 -11.75 -13.09 23.96
N LEU A 358 -13.03 -13.20 23.59
CA LEU A 358 -13.80 -12.06 23.09
C LEU A 358 -15.26 -12.11 23.56
N PRO A 359 -15.89 -10.93 23.75
CA PRO A 359 -17.29 -10.84 24.12
C PRO A 359 -18.17 -11.11 22.90
N ILE A 360 -19.08 -12.08 23.01
CA ILE A 360 -19.98 -12.48 21.92
C ILE A 360 -21.31 -11.75 22.08
N PRO A 361 -21.69 -10.88 21.15
CA PRO A 361 -22.95 -10.16 21.20
C PRO A 361 -24.13 -11.08 20.83
N PRO A 362 -25.39 -10.68 21.15
CA PRO A 362 -26.59 -11.32 20.67
C PRO A 362 -26.62 -11.36 19.12
N ILE A 363 -27.23 -12.41 18.59
CA ILE A 363 -27.23 -12.68 17.13
C ILE A 363 -27.78 -11.50 16.30
N ASN A 364 -28.79 -10.82 16.80
CA ASN A 364 -29.38 -9.66 16.11
C ASN A 364 -28.38 -8.50 15.94
N LEU A 365 -27.55 -8.26 16.97
CA LEU A 365 -26.51 -7.24 16.91
C LEU A 365 -25.37 -7.65 15.96
N LEU A 366 -24.98 -8.92 16.00
CA LEU A 366 -24.02 -9.48 15.05
C LEU A 366 -24.48 -9.31 13.61
N GLN A 367 -25.73 -9.66 13.30
CA GLN A 367 -26.27 -9.54 11.95
C GLN A 367 -26.33 -8.08 11.47
N LYS A 368 -26.69 -7.14 12.35
CA LYS A 368 -26.65 -5.70 12.01
C LYS A 368 -25.23 -5.25 11.67
N TYR A 369 -24.25 -5.62 12.50
CA TYR A 369 -22.84 -5.30 12.26
C TYR A 369 -22.31 -5.94 10.98
N GLU A 370 -22.56 -7.25 10.81
CA GLU A 370 -22.12 -8.04 9.67
C GLU A 370 -22.59 -7.44 8.35
N LYS A 371 -23.84 -7.02 8.27
CA LYS A 371 -24.41 -6.37 7.08
C LYS A 371 -23.65 -5.11 6.69
N ILE A 372 -23.35 -4.24 7.65
CA ILE A 372 -22.64 -2.98 7.39
C ILE A 372 -21.18 -3.27 7.03
N ALA A 373 -20.49 -4.07 7.83
CA ALA A 373 -19.09 -4.39 7.65
C ALA A 373 -18.82 -5.13 6.33
N LYS A 374 -19.65 -6.08 5.96
CA LYS A 374 -19.58 -6.80 4.67
C LYS A 374 -19.74 -5.88 3.47
N ASN A 375 -20.62 -4.89 3.53
CA ASN A 375 -20.76 -3.90 2.47
C ASN A 375 -19.47 -3.06 2.32
N ILE A 376 -18.84 -2.67 3.42
CA ILE A 376 -17.57 -1.94 3.43
C ILE A 376 -16.46 -2.82 2.84
N ILE A 377 -16.33 -4.06 3.27
CA ILE A 377 -15.33 -5.01 2.74
C ILE A 377 -15.55 -5.24 1.23
N THR A 378 -16.80 -5.40 0.80
CA THR A 378 -17.14 -5.55 -0.63
C THR A 378 -16.70 -4.32 -1.44
N ALA A 379 -16.92 -3.11 -0.91
CA ALA A 379 -16.49 -1.88 -1.57
C ALA A 379 -14.95 -1.80 -1.67
N ILE A 380 -14.23 -2.18 -0.62
CA ILE A 380 -12.76 -2.24 -0.63
C ILE A 380 -12.26 -3.23 -1.69
N ILE A 381 -12.83 -4.43 -1.76
CA ILE A 381 -12.46 -5.45 -2.76
C ILE A 381 -12.68 -4.92 -4.18
N LYS A 382 -13.84 -4.33 -4.47
CA LYS A 382 -14.15 -3.74 -5.78
C LYS A 382 -13.19 -2.61 -6.15
N ASN A 383 -12.87 -1.73 -5.21
CA ASN A 383 -11.89 -0.66 -5.44
C ASN A 383 -10.49 -1.20 -5.73
N ASN A 384 -10.06 -2.27 -5.05
CA ASN A 384 -8.79 -2.93 -5.31
C ASN A 384 -8.75 -3.56 -6.71
N GLN A 385 -9.81 -4.24 -7.12
CA GLN A 385 -9.95 -4.81 -8.48
C GLN A 385 -9.91 -3.70 -9.54
N SER A 386 -10.68 -2.62 -9.34
CA SER A 386 -10.64 -1.45 -10.21
C SER A 386 -9.25 -0.84 -10.31
N THR A 387 -8.54 -0.74 -9.19
CA THR A 387 -7.17 -0.23 -9.14
C THR A 387 -6.21 -1.11 -9.94
N GLN A 388 -6.33 -2.43 -9.84
CA GLN A 388 -5.52 -3.37 -10.62
C GLN A 388 -5.76 -3.20 -12.13
N THR A 389 -7.03 -3.12 -12.56
CA THR A 389 -7.39 -2.90 -13.97
C THR A 389 -6.87 -1.55 -14.49
N LEU A 390 -7.06 -0.48 -13.72
CA LEU A 390 -6.59 0.87 -14.09
C LEU A 390 -5.06 0.94 -14.17
N THR A 391 -4.37 0.23 -13.28
CA THR A 391 -2.90 0.15 -13.28
C THR A 391 -2.41 -0.59 -14.53
N ALA A 392 -2.99 -1.76 -14.84
CA ALA A 392 -2.66 -2.51 -16.04
C ALA A 392 -2.92 -1.70 -17.32
N LEU A 393 -4.06 -1.00 -17.40
CA LEU A 393 -4.39 -0.13 -18.53
C LEU A 393 -3.39 1.04 -18.67
N ARG A 394 -3.04 1.70 -17.57
CA ARG A 394 -2.03 2.77 -17.58
C ARG A 394 -0.68 2.28 -18.06
N ASP A 395 -0.22 1.13 -17.54
CA ASP A 395 1.09 0.59 -17.86
C ASP A 395 1.15 0.06 -19.31
N PHE A 396 0.01 -0.42 -19.84
CA PHE A 396 -0.13 -0.75 -21.26
C PHE A 396 -0.12 0.51 -22.16
N LEU A 397 -0.85 1.56 -21.78
CA LEU A 397 -0.94 2.78 -22.58
C LEU A 397 0.34 3.64 -22.55
N LEU A 398 1.09 3.58 -21.44
CA LEU A 398 2.29 4.41 -21.25
C LEU A 398 3.31 4.28 -22.40
N PRO A 399 3.80 3.07 -22.75
CA PRO A 399 4.71 2.93 -23.90
C PRO A 399 4.05 3.33 -25.21
N LEU A 400 2.80 2.96 -25.46
CA LEU A 400 2.11 3.24 -26.72
C LEU A 400 1.99 4.74 -27.00
N LEU A 401 1.67 5.53 -25.97
CA LEU A 401 1.57 6.98 -26.06
C LEU A 401 2.94 7.65 -26.21
N LEU A 402 3.98 7.12 -25.56
CA LEU A 402 5.33 7.70 -25.61
C LEU A 402 6.13 7.26 -26.83
N THR A 403 5.70 6.22 -27.56
CA THR A 403 6.29 5.78 -28.83
C THR A 403 5.44 6.13 -30.06
N GLN A 404 4.39 6.93 -29.88
CA GLN A 404 3.48 7.39 -30.95
C GLN A 404 2.68 6.27 -31.64
N GLN A 405 2.56 5.10 -31.04
CA GLN A 405 1.73 3.99 -31.55
C GLN A 405 0.23 4.28 -31.39
N VAL A 406 -0.13 5.10 -30.41
CA VAL A 406 -1.50 5.55 -30.16
C VAL A 406 -1.51 7.07 -29.95
N LYS A 407 -2.55 7.73 -30.45
CA LYS A 407 -2.77 9.17 -30.21
C LYS A 407 -3.77 9.37 -29.07
N PRO A 408 -3.51 10.31 -28.14
CA PRO A 408 -4.54 10.74 -27.20
C PRO A 408 -5.62 11.53 -27.97
N GLN A 409 -6.88 11.23 -27.69
CA GLN A 409 -8.02 11.98 -28.18
C GLN A 409 -8.11 13.38 -27.56
#